data_3a2cfa571950a5bc1d9fbe0e5a28d57d
#
_entry.id   3a2cfa571950a5bc1d9fbe0e5a28d57d
#
_cell.length_a   1.000
_cell.length_b   1.000
_cell.length_c   1.000
_cell.angle_alpha   90.00
_cell.angle_beta   90.00
_cell.angle_gamma   90.00
#
_symmetry.space_group_name_H-M   'P 1'
#
loop_
_entity.id
_entity.type
_entity.pdbx_description
1 polymer ?
#
loop_
_entity_poly.entity_id
_entity_poly.type
_entity_poly.pdbx_seq_one_letter_code
_entity_poly.pdbx_strand_id
1 'polypeptide(L)'
;MKNKLMVSFLALVLVACGSSGSLELSKQEKEKINGDVNVARQILVQKAILKEASTEKLSDDDKYNIQQAKEEVEVSYYLQKKFATELNNIQVTEDEARKYYDIHKAEIGNASYEEIKNAIVAQITYEKQTSIVNKYYEDLLSKYKIEEILKKDFPEAAPAAPAPEAKTEEKK
;
A
#
# COMPACT_ATOMS: atom_id res chain seq x y z
N MET A 1 -13.15 30.44 4.06
CA MET A 1 -12.85 29.86 2.74
C MET A 1 -11.66 28.93 2.91
N LYS A 2 -11.89 27.62 2.95
CA LYS A 2 -10.87 26.59 3.25
C LYS A 2 -10.47 25.95 1.92
N ASN A 3 -9.32 26.35 1.37
CA ASN A 3 -8.73 25.72 0.21
C ASN A 3 -8.23 24.33 0.61
N LYS A 4 -8.99 23.30 0.31
CA LYS A 4 -8.49 21.93 0.27
C LYS A 4 -7.84 21.72 -1.10
N LEU A 5 -6.55 21.95 -1.18
CA LEU A 5 -5.72 21.41 -2.27
C LEU A 5 -5.63 19.90 -2.05
N MET A 6 -6.61 19.17 -2.54
CA MET A 6 -6.49 17.74 -2.75
C MET A 6 -5.63 17.54 -3.99
N VAL A 7 -4.34 17.35 -3.80
CA VAL A 7 -3.47 16.78 -4.83
C VAL A 7 -3.77 15.28 -4.87
N SER A 8 -4.86 14.92 -5.55
CA SER A 8 -5.09 13.55 -5.96
C SER A 8 -4.11 13.24 -7.09
N PHE A 9 -2.94 12.69 -6.73
CA PHE A 9 -2.14 11.96 -7.69
C PHE A 9 -2.93 10.73 -8.09
N LEU A 10 -3.69 10.88 -9.18
CA LEU A 10 -4.30 9.76 -9.86
C LEU A 10 -3.16 8.97 -10.50
N ALA A 11 -2.72 7.90 -9.85
CA ALA A 11 -1.84 6.91 -10.44
C ALA A 11 -2.61 6.26 -11.60
N LEU A 12 -2.53 6.86 -12.78
CA LEU A 12 -2.99 6.27 -14.02
C LEU A 12 -1.98 5.18 -14.38
N VAL A 13 -2.31 3.95 -14.03
CA VAL A 13 -1.60 2.77 -14.52
C VAL A 13 -1.70 2.79 -16.05
N LEU A 14 -0.65 3.23 -16.69
CA LEU A 14 -0.51 3.16 -18.14
C LEU A 14 -0.25 1.71 -18.51
N VAL A 15 -1.30 0.99 -18.88
CA VAL A 15 -1.14 -0.18 -19.74
C VAL A 15 -0.72 0.37 -21.10
N ALA A 16 0.57 0.56 -21.27
CA ALA A 16 1.18 0.87 -22.55
C ALA A 16 1.23 -0.41 -23.38
N CYS A 17 0.09 -0.87 -23.88
CA CYS A 17 0.09 -1.69 -25.08
C CYS A 17 0.60 -0.83 -26.23
N GLY A 18 1.77 -1.21 -26.77
CA GLY A 18 2.49 -0.50 -27.80
C GLY A 18 1.61 -0.02 -28.94
N SER A 19 1.45 1.29 -29.03
CA SER A 19 1.12 1.95 -30.27
C SER A 19 2.06 3.15 -30.41
N SER A 20 3.06 2.99 -31.24
CA SER A 20 3.90 4.04 -31.82
C SER A 20 3.04 4.92 -32.75
N GLY A 21 1.95 5.47 -32.22
CA GLY A 21 0.95 6.22 -32.94
C GLY A 21 0.91 7.69 -32.49
N SER A 22 -0.10 8.35 -32.94
CA SER A 22 -0.47 9.72 -32.64
C SER A 22 -0.61 10.01 -31.14
N LEU A 23 -0.29 11.25 -30.73
CA LEU A 23 -0.56 11.75 -29.39
C LEU A 23 -2.08 11.97 -29.24
N GLU A 24 -2.80 10.90 -28.94
CA GLU A 24 -4.27 10.94 -28.82
C GLU A 24 -4.72 10.45 -27.44
N LEU A 25 -5.85 10.98 -27.00
CA LEU A 25 -6.54 10.47 -25.82
C LEU A 25 -7.37 9.24 -26.21
N SER A 26 -7.21 8.16 -25.46
CA SER A 26 -8.06 6.97 -25.58
C SER A 26 -9.52 7.28 -25.20
N LYS A 27 -10.45 6.41 -25.59
CA LYS A 27 -11.85 6.54 -25.20
C LYS A 27 -12.01 6.58 -23.67
N GLN A 28 -11.30 5.70 -22.96
CA GLN A 28 -11.36 5.63 -21.50
C GLN A 28 -10.80 6.90 -20.83
N GLU A 29 -9.73 7.48 -21.39
CA GLU A 29 -9.20 8.76 -20.89
C GLU A 29 -10.19 9.89 -21.10
N LYS A 30 -10.81 10.00 -22.28
CA LYS A 30 -11.84 11.00 -22.57
C LYS A 30 -13.04 10.91 -21.62
N GLU A 31 -13.49 9.68 -21.33
CA GLU A 31 -14.57 9.45 -20.36
C GLU A 31 -14.18 9.89 -18.94
N LYS A 32 -12.97 9.56 -18.49
CA LYS A 32 -12.48 9.93 -17.15
C LYS A 32 -12.17 11.41 -17.00
N ILE A 33 -11.69 12.05 -18.04
CA ILE A 33 -11.39 13.49 -18.08
C ILE A 33 -12.67 14.31 -17.95
N ASN A 34 -13.80 13.81 -18.44
CA ASN A 34 -15.10 14.46 -18.36
C ASN A 34 -15.08 15.94 -18.81
N GLY A 35 -14.35 16.24 -19.89
CA GLY A 35 -14.27 17.58 -20.47
C GLY A 35 -13.27 18.53 -19.82
N ASP A 36 -12.51 18.14 -18.78
CA ASP A 36 -11.47 18.98 -18.19
C ASP A 36 -10.25 19.06 -19.12
N VAL A 37 -10.15 20.19 -19.84
CA VAL A 37 -9.07 20.46 -20.80
C VAL A 37 -7.68 20.51 -20.13
N ASN A 38 -7.58 20.90 -18.85
CA ASN A 38 -6.30 20.95 -18.15
C ASN A 38 -5.80 19.54 -17.84
N VAL A 39 -6.69 18.65 -17.39
CA VAL A 39 -6.37 17.23 -17.18
C VAL A 39 -6.01 16.57 -18.52
N ALA A 40 -6.77 16.86 -19.59
CA ALA A 40 -6.46 16.37 -20.93
C ALA A 40 -5.05 16.77 -21.39
N ARG A 41 -4.69 18.05 -21.19
CA ARG A 41 -3.35 18.56 -21.51
C ARG A 41 -2.26 17.85 -20.73
N GLN A 42 -2.45 17.63 -19.43
CA GLN A 42 -1.45 16.90 -18.60
C GLN A 42 -1.24 15.48 -19.13
N ILE A 43 -2.29 14.76 -19.47
CA ILE A 43 -2.18 13.40 -20.02
C ILE A 43 -1.44 13.40 -21.35
N LEU A 44 -1.75 14.35 -22.24
CA LEU A 44 -1.07 14.46 -23.53
C LEU A 44 0.41 14.82 -23.37
N VAL A 45 0.75 15.70 -22.43
CA VAL A 45 2.16 16.01 -22.09
C VAL A 45 2.89 14.78 -21.56
N GLN A 46 2.27 14.00 -20.67
CA GLN A 46 2.85 12.74 -20.19
C GLN A 46 3.11 11.75 -21.35
N LYS A 47 2.15 11.63 -22.28
CA LYS A 47 2.33 10.78 -23.46
C LYS A 47 3.46 11.29 -24.37
N ALA A 48 3.60 12.60 -24.52
CA ALA A 48 4.69 13.20 -25.28
C ALA A 48 6.05 12.87 -24.63
N ILE A 49 6.18 13.05 -23.33
CA ILE A 49 7.40 12.72 -22.58
C ILE A 49 7.75 11.23 -22.74
N LEU A 50 6.76 10.34 -22.59
CA LEU A 50 6.98 8.89 -22.79
C LEU A 50 7.41 8.56 -24.22
N LYS A 51 6.88 9.27 -25.21
CA LYS A 51 7.28 9.11 -26.61
C LYS A 51 8.72 9.55 -26.82
N GLU A 52 9.14 10.70 -26.29
CA GLU A 52 10.53 11.14 -26.33
C GLU A 52 11.45 10.13 -25.60
N ALA A 53 11.11 9.74 -24.39
CA ALA A 53 11.86 8.77 -23.60
C ALA A 53 12.03 7.41 -24.34
N SER A 54 11.04 7.00 -25.14
CA SER A 54 11.10 5.75 -25.91
C SER A 54 12.13 5.77 -27.04
N THR A 55 12.60 6.95 -27.43
CA THR A 55 13.67 7.13 -28.45
C THR A 55 15.07 7.08 -27.85
N GLU A 56 15.18 7.21 -26.52
CA GLU A 56 16.45 7.16 -25.83
C GLU A 56 16.93 5.72 -25.61
N LYS A 57 18.26 5.56 -25.70
CA LYS A 57 18.89 4.26 -25.43
C LYS A 57 19.13 4.13 -23.93
N LEU A 58 18.20 3.49 -23.25
CA LEU A 58 18.32 3.20 -21.82
C LEU A 58 19.36 2.11 -21.55
N SER A 59 20.13 2.28 -20.47
CA SER A 59 20.99 1.22 -19.92
C SER A 59 20.13 0.06 -19.38
N ASP A 60 20.76 -1.07 -19.12
CA ASP A 60 20.04 -2.21 -18.53
C ASP A 60 19.64 -1.93 -17.08
N ASP A 61 20.45 -1.15 -16.34
CA ASP A 61 20.11 -0.68 -15.00
C ASP A 61 18.89 0.26 -15.01
N ASP A 62 18.81 1.18 -15.99
CA ASP A 62 17.65 2.07 -16.12
C ASP A 62 16.37 1.27 -16.42
N LYS A 63 16.47 0.29 -17.32
CA LYS A 63 15.34 -0.61 -17.64
C LYS A 63 14.88 -1.39 -16.42
N TYR A 64 15.83 -1.93 -15.64
CA TYR A 64 15.55 -2.65 -14.41
C TYR A 64 14.84 -1.73 -13.40
N ASN A 65 15.38 -0.53 -13.15
CA ASN A 65 14.80 0.43 -12.20
C ASN A 65 13.39 0.87 -12.62
N ILE A 66 13.16 1.12 -13.91
CA ILE A 66 11.83 1.45 -14.43
C ILE A 66 10.86 0.29 -14.24
N GLN A 67 11.31 -0.94 -14.47
CA GLN A 67 10.48 -2.13 -14.29
C GLN A 67 10.11 -2.33 -12.82
N GLN A 68 11.07 -2.19 -11.90
CA GLN A 68 10.81 -2.26 -10.45
C GLN A 68 9.78 -1.20 -10.01
N ALA A 69 9.93 0.06 -10.46
CA ALA A 69 8.97 1.11 -10.15
C ALA A 69 7.55 0.81 -10.66
N LYS A 70 7.42 0.19 -11.84
CA LYS A 70 6.11 -0.24 -12.35
C LYS A 70 5.50 -1.34 -11.49
N GLU A 71 6.30 -2.35 -11.12
CA GLU A 71 5.85 -3.46 -10.28
C GLU A 71 5.41 -2.98 -8.90
N GLU A 72 6.13 -2.05 -8.27
CA GLU A 72 5.73 -1.43 -7.01
C GLU A 72 4.36 -0.75 -7.10
N VAL A 73 4.11 0.01 -8.18
CA VAL A 73 2.82 0.66 -8.40
C VAL A 73 1.71 -0.37 -8.59
N GLU A 74 1.94 -1.42 -9.37
CA GLU A 74 0.97 -2.50 -9.60
C GLU A 74 0.65 -3.25 -8.30
N VAL A 75 1.66 -3.60 -7.51
CA VAL A 75 1.52 -4.26 -6.21
C VAL A 75 0.73 -3.37 -5.25
N SER A 76 1.10 -2.10 -5.14
CA SER A 76 0.42 -1.12 -4.28
C SER A 76 -1.07 -1.00 -4.64
N TYR A 77 -1.37 -0.83 -5.93
CA TYR A 77 -2.76 -0.74 -6.42
C TYR A 77 -3.55 -2.02 -6.14
N TYR A 78 -2.93 -3.19 -6.38
CA TYR A 78 -3.57 -4.48 -6.11
C TYR A 78 -3.90 -4.65 -4.63
N LEU A 79 -2.93 -4.37 -3.74
CA LEU A 79 -3.13 -4.47 -2.29
C LEU A 79 -4.21 -3.51 -1.79
N GLN A 80 -4.18 -2.26 -2.26
CA GLN A 80 -5.22 -1.28 -1.94
C GLN A 80 -6.61 -1.77 -2.34
N LYS A 81 -6.75 -2.28 -3.56
CA LYS A 81 -8.03 -2.82 -4.06
C LYS A 81 -8.46 -4.06 -3.28
N LYS A 82 -7.52 -4.99 -3.01
CA LYS A 82 -7.79 -6.23 -2.29
C LYS A 82 -8.30 -5.98 -0.89
N PHE A 83 -7.65 -5.07 -0.16
CA PHE A 83 -7.97 -4.81 1.22
C PHE A 83 -9.01 -3.71 1.45
N ALA A 84 -9.38 -2.94 0.40
CA ALA A 84 -10.31 -1.82 0.53
C ALA A 84 -11.61 -2.17 1.26
N THR A 85 -12.22 -3.31 0.93
CA THR A 85 -13.47 -3.75 1.57
C THR A 85 -13.23 -4.33 2.96
N GLU A 86 -12.21 -5.16 3.10
CA GLU A 86 -11.92 -5.90 4.34
C GLU A 86 -11.48 -4.95 5.46
N LEU A 87 -10.56 -4.04 5.17
CA LEU A 87 -10.07 -3.07 6.15
C LEU A 87 -11.12 -2.02 6.53
N ASN A 88 -11.98 -1.61 5.59
CA ASN A 88 -13.04 -0.64 5.87
C ASN A 88 -14.20 -1.23 6.67
N ASN A 89 -14.36 -2.55 6.70
CA ASN A 89 -15.42 -3.24 7.43
C ASN A 89 -15.00 -3.70 8.84
N ILE A 90 -13.78 -3.37 9.27
CA ILE A 90 -13.33 -3.70 10.61
C ILE A 90 -14.18 -2.92 11.62
N GLN A 91 -14.82 -3.67 12.49
CA GLN A 91 -15.56 -3.14 13.62
C GLN A 91 -14.91 -3.55 14.92
N VAL A 92 -14.92 -2.65 15.88
CA VAL A 92 -14.49 -2.91 17.25
C VAL A 92 -15.73 -2.75 18.14
N THR A 93 -16.09 -3.83 18.82
CA THR A 93 -17.23 -3.82 19.72
C THR A 93 -16.87 -3.13 21.04
N GLU A 94 -17.89 -2.67 21.77
CA GLU A 94 -17.70 -2.09 23.11
C GLU A 94 -17.04 -3.11 24.05
N ASP A 95 -17.44 -4.38 23.98
CA ASP A 95 -16.86 -5.45 24.81
C ASP A 95 -15.39 -5.70 24.52
N GLU A 96 -14.98 -5.68 23.25
CA GLU A 96 -13.57 -5.78 22.86
C GLU A 96 -12.77 -4.60 23.42
N ALA A 97 -13.31 -3.39 23.31
CA ALA A 97 -12.64 -2.21 23.80
C ALA A 97 -12.50 -2.21 25.33
N ARG A 98 -13.54 -2.63 26.07
CA ARG A 98 -13.48 -2.77 27.53
C ARG A 98 -12.51 -3.85 27.96
N LYS A 99 -12.53 -4.98 27.30
CA LYS A 99 -11.57 -6.08 27.57
C LYS A 99 -10.14 -5.66 27.34
N TYR A 100 -9.88 -4.89 26.27
CA TYR A 100 -8.56 -4.34 26.00
C TYR A 100 -8.12 -3.39 27.13
N TYR A 101 -9.00 -2.49 27.55
CA TYR A 101 -8.74 -1.60 28.67
C TYR A 101 -8.38 -2.36 29.95
N ASP A 102 -9.16 -3.39 30.29
CA ASP A 102 -8.94 -4.18 31.51
C ASP A 102 -7.60 -4.93 31.51
N ILE A 103 -7.23 -5.47 30.35
CA ILE A 103 -5.95 -6.18 30.17
C ILE A 103 -4.77 -5.20 30.32
N HIS A 104 -4.87 -4.01 29.73
CA HIS A 104 -3.79 -3.02 29.68
C HIS A 104 -3.88 -1.95 30.78
N LYS A 105 -4.76 -2.13 31.75
CA LYS A 105 -5.01 -1.13 32.80
C LYS A 105 -3.77 -0.71 33.58
N ALA A 106 -2.85 -1.63 33.78
CA ALA A 106 -1.58 -1.36 34.49
C ALA A 106 -0.68 -0.40 33.68
N GLU A 107 -0.70 -0.51 32.35
CA GLU A 107 0.09 0.31 31.44
C GLU A 107 -0.57 1.68 31.20
N ILE A 108 -1.90 1.70 31.15
CA ILE A 108 -2.74 2.88 30.95
C ILE A 108 -2.67 3.83 32.18
N GLY A 109 -2.45 3.29 33.35
CA GLY A 109 -2.37 4.07 34.58
C GLY A 109 -3.74 4.55 35.07
N ASN A 110 -3.87 5.86 35.39
CA ASN A 110 -5.07 6.43 36.06
C ASN A 110 -6.15 6.91 35.08
N ALA A 111 -5.94 6.82 33.76
CA ALA A 111 -6.94 7.26 32.80
C ALA A 111 -8.17 6.34 32.85
N SER A 112 -9.36 6.92 32.89
CA SER A 112 -10.61 6.16 32.84
C SER A 112 -10.86 5.61 31.41
N TYR A 113 -11.65 4.55 31.33
CA TYR A 113 -12.05 3.99 30.04
C TYR A 113 -12.67 5.03 29.10
N GLU A 114 -13.57 5.86 29.62
CA GLU A 114 -14.29 6.86 28.80
C GLU A 114 -13.35 7.94 28.25
N GLU A 115 -12.27 8.29 28.95
CA GLU A 115 -11.28 9.25 28.47
C GLU A 115 -10.46 8.72 27.30
N ILE A 116 -10.16 7.41 27.27
CA ILE A 116 -9.25 6.81 26.28
C ILE A 116 -9.93 5.84 25.32
N LYS A 117 -11.24 5.65 25.40
CA LYS A 117 -12.00 4.73 24.56
C LYS A 117 -11.68 4.86 23.08
N ASN A 118 -11.62 6.09 22.56
CA ASN A 118 -11.34 6.32 21.15
C ASN A 118 -9.91 5.87 20.74
N ALA A 119 -8.94 6.06 21.65
CA ALA A 119 -7.58 5.59 21.43
C ALA A 119 -7.51 4.06 21.44
N ILE A 120 -8.23 3.41 22.36
CA ILE A 120 -8.34 1.94 22.42
C ILE A 120 -8.97 1.39 21.13
N VAL A 121 -10.07 1.97 20.68
CA VAL A 121 -10.73 1.55 19.42
C VAL A 121 -9.80 1.71 18.23
N ALA A 122 -9.06 2.82 18.17
CA ALA A 122 -8.06 3.03 17.10
C ALA A 122 -6.94 1.98 17.15
N GLN A 123 -6.44 1.66 18.35
CA GLN A 123 -5.40 0.66 18.55
C GLN A 123 -5.86 -0.74 18.13
N ILE A 124 -7.02 -1.18 18.61
CA ILE A 124 -7.59 -2.49 18.23
C ILE A 124 -7.84 -2.55 16.71
N THR A 125 -8.34 -1.46 16.11
CA THR A 125 -8.54 -1.39 14.66
C THR A 125 -7.22 -1.57 13.94
N TYR A 126 -6.16 -0.89 14.35
CA TYR A 126 -4.82 -1.02 13.78
C TYR A 126 -4.28 -2.44 13.91
N GLU A 127 -4.43 -3.08 15.08
CA GLU A 127 -4.00 -4.47 15.31
C GLU A 127 -4.75 -5.45 14.40
N LYS A 128 -6.07 -5.30 14.26
CA LYS A 128 -6.88 -6.10 13.34
C LYS A 128 -6.44 -5.90 11.88
N GLN A 129 -6.18 -4.65 11.46
CA GLN A 129 -5.68 -4.36 10.11
C GLN A 129 -4.33 -5.02 9.85
N THR A 130 -3.41 -4.88 10.81
CA THR A 130 -2.07 -5.48 10.73
C THR A 130 -2.16 -7.01 10.65
N SER A 131 -3.01 -7.61 11.47
CA SER A 131 -3.22 -9.07 11.46
C SER A 131 -3.73 -9.59 10.10
N ILE A 132 -4.69 -8.90 9.48
CA ILE A 132 -5.21 -9.25 8.15
C ILE A 132 -4.10 -9.21 7.11
N VAL A 133 -3.32 -8.14 7.11
CA VAL A 133 -2.22 -7.96 6.15
C VAL A 133 -1.12 -9.00 6.37
N ASN A 134 -0.69 -9.21 7.62
CA ASN A 134 0.34 -10.20 7.95
C ASN A 134 -0.07 -11.61 7.54
N LYS A 135 -1.32 -12.01 7.85
CA LYS A 135 -1.83 -13.31 7.44
C LYS A 135 -1.77 -13.49 5.92
N TYR A 136 -2.12 -12.46 5.17
CA TYR A 136 -2.01 -12.52 3.71
C TYR A 136 -0.58 -12.72 3.23
N TYR A 137 0.40 -12.04 3.84
CA TYR A 137 1.82 -12.24 3.52
C TYR A 137 2.28 -13.66 3.87
N GLU A 138 1.91 -14.18 5.04
CA GLU A 138 2.21 -15.56 5.43
C GLU A 138 1.62 -16.59 4.45
N ASP A 139 0.38 -16.37 4.01
CA ASP A 139 -0.29 -17.20 3.00
C ASP A 139 0.48 -17.17 1.66
N LEU A 140 1.02 -16.00 1.26
CA LEU A 140 1.85 -15.89 0.05
C LEU A 140 3.20 -16.61 0.22
N LEU A 141 3.89 -16.42 1.35
CA LEU A 141 5.16 -17.10 1.64
C LEU A 141 4.99 -18.62 1.53
N SER A 142 3.93 -19.15 2.12
CA SER A 142 3.60 -20.56 2.08
C SER A 142 3.19 -21.04 0.69
N LYS A 143 2.23 -20.36 0.06
CA LYS A 143 1.66 -20.74 -1.24
C LYS A 143 2.71 -20.81 -2.35
N TYR A 144 3.61 -19.85 -2.37
CA TYR A 144 4.65 -19.72 -3.40
C TYR A 144 5.98 -20.29 -2.97
N LYS A 145 6.06 -20.92 -1.77
CA LYS A 145 7.29 -21.55 -1.25
C LYS A 145 8.50 -20.62 -1.28
N ILE A 146 8.28 -19.36 -0.91
CA ILE A 146 9.30 -18.31 -1.03
C ILE A 146 10.56 -18.66 -0.24
N GLU A 147 10.42 -19.26 0.95
CA GLU A 147 11.55 -19.70 1.78
C GLU A 147 12.41 -20.79 1.10
N GLU A 148 11.79 -21.67 0.29
CA GLU A 148 12.53 -22.67 -0.49
C GLU A 148 13.34 -22.02 -1.60
N ILE A 149 12.77 -20.99 -2.25
CA ILE A 149 13.46 -20.20 -3.28
C ILE A 149 14.65 -19.46 -2.68
N LEU A 150 14.43 -18.77 -1.53
CA LEU A 150 15.48 -18.04 -0.83
C LEU A 150 16.65 -18.96 -0.40
N LYS A 151 16.34 -20.13 0.15
CA LYS A 151 17.38 -21.11 0.53
C LYS A 151 18.18 -21.63 -0.64
N LYS A 152 17.53 -21.72 -1.82
CA LYS A 152 18.21 -22.16 -3.04
C LYS A 152 19.15 -21.08 -3.59
N ASP A 153 18.68 -19.83 -3.64
CA ASP A 153 19.39 -18.72 -4.28
C ASP A 153 20.41 -18.07 -3.31
N PHE A 154 20.15 -18.18 -2.00
CA PHE A 154 20.98 -17.63 -0.91
C PHE A 154 21.25 -18.70 0.17
N PRO A 155 22.03 -19.76 -0.15
CA PRO A 155 22.21 -20.91 0.75
C PRO A 155 22.90 -20.56 2.08
N GLU A 156 23.63 -19.44 2.14
CA GLU A 156 24.33 -18.96 3.34
C GLU A 156 23.52 -17.97 4.18
N ALA A 157 22.34 -17.54 3.68
CA ALA A 157 21.48 -16.68 4.46
C ALA A 157 20.86 -17.48 5.60
N ALA A 158 21.23 -17.15 6.85
CA ALA A 158 20.54 -17.68 8.02
C ALA A 158 19.03 -17.35 7.91
N PRO A 159 18.13 -18.24 8.36
CA PRO A 159 16.71 -17.92 8.36
C PRO A 159 16.52 -16.59 9.12
N ALA A 160 15.84 -15.64 8.48
CA ALA A 160 15.51 -14.38 9.11
C ALA A 160 14.84 -14.70 10.45
N ALA A 161 15.44 -14.22 11.54
CA ALA A 161 14.82 -14.34 12.86
C ALA A 161 13.42 -13.75 12.76
N PRO A 162 12.40 -14.38 13.37
CA PRO A 162 11.07 -13.79 13.42
C PRO A 162 11.20 -12.35 13.93
N ALA A 163 10.44 -11.44 13.30
CA ALA A 163 10.45 -10.02 13.67
C ALA A 163 10.39 -9.89 15.19
N PRO A 164 11.21 -9.03 15.81
CA PRO A 164 11.30 -8.96 17.26
C PRO A 164 9.92 -8.64 17.81
N GLU A 165 9.35 -9.61 18.53
CA GLU A 165 8.25 -9.33 19.44
C GLU A 165 8.70 -8.14 20.30
N ALA A 166 7.90 -7.09 20.34
CA ALA A 166 8.16 -5.92 21.14
C ALA A 166 8.35 -6.38 22.60
N LYS A 167 9.61 -6.53 23.00
CA LYS A 167 9.93 -6.79 24.41
C LYS A 167 9.55 -5.55 25.18
N THR A 168 8.48 -5.65 25.92
CA THR A 168 8.17 -4.77 27.03
C THR A 168 9.38 -4.81 27.97
N GLU A 169 10.18 -3.74 27.99
CA GLU A 169 11.23 -3.59 29.01
C GLU A 169 10.54 -3.38 30.36
N GLU A 170 10.57 -4.40 31.18
CA GLU A 170 10.38 -4.26 32.63
C GLU A 170 11.49 -3.36 33.17
N LYS A 171 11.18 -2.09 33.40
CA LYS A 171 11.97 -1.23 34.28
C LYS A 171 11.50 -1.42 35.72
N LYS A 172 12.39 -2.02 36.49
CA LYS A 172 12.38 -2.00 37.98
C LYS A 172 12.53 -0.59 38.51
#